data_47f21cff1ab714f5790dc125916a58be
#
_entry.id   47f21cff1ab714f5790dc125916a58be
#
_cell.length_a   1.000
_cell.length_b   1.000
_cell.length_c   1.000
_cell.angle_alpha   90.00
_cell.angle_beta   90.00
_cell.angle_gamma   90.00
#
_symmetry.space_group_name_H-M   'P 1'
#
loop_
_entity.id
_entity.type
_entity.pdbx_description
1 polymer ?
#
loop_
_entity_poly.entity_id
_entity_poly.type
_entity_poly.pdbx_seq_one_letter_code
_entity_poly.pdbx_strand_id
1 'polypeptide(L)'
;MNTQIKFTTAAEAVKVIKSGDHIHLSSVASAPQCLIKAMCERGANHEFKDVHIHHLHTEGPAPYADPQFEGIFQLDSFFVGGNVRKVTQSGYADYIPIFLSETQKLYRSGTVPCDVAMIQVSTPDKHGYVSLGTSVDATLAAVETARTVIAVVNKHVPRSFGDAMIHSSKIDLFVQDDTPLEEAHFTEPNEIETRIGKHCAALIEDGATLQMGI
;
A
#
# COMPACT_ATOMS: atom_id res chain seq x y z
N MET A 1 -13.03 14.81 -23.41
CA MET A 1 -11.70 15.33 -23.75
C MET A 1 -10.69 14.28 -23.32
N ASN A 2 -9.87 13.77 -24.24
CA ASN A 2 -8.83 12.79 -23.90
C ASN A 2 -7.71 13.58 -23.19
N THR A 3 -7.74 13.65 -21.88
CA THR A 3 -6.67 14.28 -21.12
C THR A 3 -5.46 13.36 -21.22
N GLN A 4 -4.49 13.73 -22.03
CA GLN A 4 -3.25 12.96 -22.18
C GLN A 4 -2.53 12.96 -20.82
N ILE A 5 -2.38 11.78 -20.20
CA ILE A 5 -1.67 11.61 -18.94
C ILE A 5 -0.21 11.98 -19.16
N LYS A 6 0.30 12.91 -18.36
CA LYS A 6 1.70 13.30 -18.37
C LYS A 6 2.44 12.54 -17.28
N PHE A 7 3.41 11.73 -17.67
CA PHE A 7 4.26 11.01 -16.75
C PHE A 7 5.46 11.84 -16.31
N THR A 8 5.87 11.62 -15.07
CA THR A 8 7.10 12.15 -14.47
C THR A 8 7.95 11.02 -13.91
N THR A 9 9.13 11.31 -13.39
CA THR A 9 9.98 10.32 -12.71
C THR A 9 9.56 10.16 -11.26
N ALA A 10 9.88 9.01 -10.64
CA ALA A 10 9.63 8.79 -9.21
C ALA A 10 10.33 9.86 -8.34
N ALA A 11 11.60 10.19 -8.67
CA ALA A 11 12.36 11.22 -7.96
C ALA A 11 11.71 12.61 -8.04
N GLU A 12 11.10 12.96 -9.17
CA GLU A 12 10.39 14.24 -9.31
C GLU A 12 9.06 14.22 -8.58
N ALA A 13 8.31 13.10 -8.69
CA ALA A 13 7.00 12.96 -8.06
C ALA A 13 7.06 13.10 -6.54
N VAL A 14 8.05 12.49 -5.88
CA VAL A 14 8.18 12.52 -4.42
C VAL A 14 8.66 13.86 -3.86
N LYS A 15 8.99 14.86 -4.71
CA LYS A 15 9.37 16.21 -4.24
C LYS A 15 8.23 16.95 -3.53
N VAL A 16 7.00 16.53 -3.71
CA VAL A 16 5.83 17.10 -3.03
C VAL A 16 5.81 16.81 -1.52
N ILE A 17 6.58 15.79 -1.08
CA ILE A 17 6.68 15.36 0.31
C ILE A 17 7.45 16.40 1.12
N LYS A 18 6.90 16.79 2.27
CA LYS A 18 7.45 17.78 3.21
C LYS A 18 7.63 17.16 4.59
N SER A 19 8.41 17.81 5.43
CA SER A 19 8.50 17.46 6.86
C SER A 19 7.14 17.50 7.53
N GLY A 20 6.84 16.48 8.33
CA GLY A 20 5.57 16.34 9.05
C GLY A 20 4.41 15.80 8.19
N ASP A 21 4.61 15.48 6.90
CA ASP A 21 3.56 14.90 6.06
C ASP A 21 3.21 13.47 6.50
N HIS A 22 1.93 13.13 6.40
CA HIS A 22 1.39 11.81 6.57
C HIS A 22 1.17 11.14 5.21
N ILE A 23 1.84 10.02 4.98
CA ILE A 23 1.88 9.33 3.69
C ILE A 23 1.18 7.99 3.79
N HIS A 24 0.19 7.76 2.94
CA HIS A 24 -0.38 6.43 2.72
C HIS A 24 0.40 5.68 1.64
N LEU A 25 0.71 4.41 1.89
CA LEU A 25 1.24 3.47 0.90
C LEU A 25 0.18 2.41 0.58
N SER A 26 -0.06 2.16 -0.71
CA SER A 26 -0.86 1.01 -1.13
C SER A 26 -0.29 -0.28 -0.57
N SER A 27 -1.17 -1.19 -0.20
CA SER A 27 -0.83 -2.42 0.55
C SER A 27 -0.43 -3.58 -0.36
N VAL A 28 0.10 -4.63 0.26
CA VAL A 28 0.41 -5.95 -0.33
C VAL A 28 1.29 -5.78 -1.59
N ALA A 29 0.97 -6.48 -2.66
CA ALA A 29 1.68 -6.43 -3.94
C ALA A 29 1.51 -5.09 -4.69
N SER A 30 0.57 -4.23 -4.27
CA SER A 30 0.41 -2.87 -4.82
C SER A 30 1.32 -1.82 -4.17
N ALA A 31 2.24 -2.21 -3.28
CA ALA A 31 3.22 -1.29 -2.72
C ALA A 31 4.05 -0.63 -3.84
N PRO A 32 4.08 0.73 -3.93
CA PRO A 32 4.72 1.43 -5.05
C PRO A 32 6.24 1.54 -4.85
N GLN A 33 6.97 0.44 -5.05
CA GLN A 33 8.38 0.29 -4.67
C GLN A 33 9.31 1.36 -5.26
N CYS A 34 9.07 1.81 -6.51
CA CYS A 34 9.89 2.87 -7.11
C CYS A 34 9.72 4.23 -6.40
N LEU A 35 8.50 4.54 -5.91
CA LEU A 35 8.24 5.75 -5.11
C LEU A 35 8.83 5.61 -3.70
N ILE A 36 8.69 4.45 -3.07
CA ILE A 36 9.27 4.15 -1.75
C ILE A 36 10.79 4.35 -1.80
N LYS A 37 11.44 3.80 -2.81
CA LYS A 37 12.88 3.97 -3.02
C LYS A 37 13.27 5.44 -3.17
N ALA A 38 12.59 6.18 -4.05
CA ALA A 38 12.88 7.60 -4.28
C ALA A 38 12.63 8.46 -3.03
N MET A 39 11.59 8.15 -2.25
CA MET A 39 11.32 8.81 -0.98
C MET A 39 12.43 8.55 0.04
N CYS A 40 12.89 7.31 0.17
CA CYS A 40 13.97 6.94 1.09
C CYS A 40 15.32 7.57 0.68
N GLU A 41 15.60 7.71 -0.62
CA GLU A 41 16.79 8.44 -1.11
C GLU A 41 16.78 9.90 -0.64
N ARG A 42 15.63 10.59 -0.68
CA ARG A 42 15.48 11.94 -0.15
C ARG A 42 15.63 11.99 1.37
N GLY A 43 15.06 11.00 2.08
CA GLY A 43 15.23 10.85 3.52
C GLY A 43 16.69 10.69 3.93
N ALA A 44 17.45 9.84 3.21
CA ALA A 44 18.89 9.66 3.43
C ALA A 44 19.71 10.95 3.20
N ASN A 45 19.24 11.84 2.33
CA ASN A 45 19.81 13.17 2.12
C ASN A 45 19.31 14.22 3.13
N HIS A 46 18.50 13.85 4.13
CA HIS A 46 17.93 14.74 5.13
C HIS A 46 17.12 15.93 4.55
N GLU A 47 16.43 15.70 3.40
CA GLU A 47 15.64 16.74 2.75
C GLU A 47 14.33 17.05 3.48
N PHE A 48 13.90 16.18 4.40
CA PHE A 48 12.75 16.34 5.29
C PHE A 48 12.95 15.53 6.58
N LYS A 49 12.04 15.69 7.55
CA LYS A 49 11.99 14.96 8.83
C LYS A 49 10.56 14.77 9.30
N ASP A 50 10.37 13.90 10.28
CA ASP A 50 9.07 13.64 10.93
C ASP A 50 7.97 13.27 9.93
N VAL A 51 8.29 12.45 8.91
CA VAL A 51 7.33 11.97 7.92
C VAL A 51 6.71 10.67 8.42
N HIS A 52 5.38 10.67 8.56
CA HIS A 52 4.61 9.52 9.01
C HIS A 52 4.22 8.62 7.84
N ILE A 53 4.50 7.33 7.94
CA ILE A 53 4.16 6.33 6.92
C ILE A 53 3.03 5.45 7.44
N HIS A 54 1.91 5.45 6.73
CA HIS A 54 0.74 4.64 7.05
C HIS A 54 0.52 3.56 6.00
N HIS A 55 0.39 2.31 6.42
CA HIS A 55 0.00 1.20 5.56
C HIS A 55 -0.66 0.08 6.36
N LEU A 56 -1.40 -0.80 5.68
CA LEU A 56 -1.84 -2.05 6.28
C LEU A 56 -0.65 -2.98 6.42
N HIS A 57 -0.16 -3.52 5.34
CA HIS A 57 1.14 -4.18 5.23
C HIS A 57 1.59 -4.10 3.78
N THR A 58 2.87 -4.17 3.54
CA THR A 58 3.46 -4.13 2.20
C THR A 58 4.22 -5.42 1.95
N GLU A 59 4.21 -5.88 0.71
CA GLU A 59 5.14 -6.90 0.26
C GLU A 59 6.42 -6.25 -0.28
N GLY A 60 7.52 -6.99 -0.24
CA GLY A 60 8.82 -6.49 -0.64
C GLY A 60 9.53 -5.64 0.43
N PRO A 61 10.57 -4.90 0.03
CA PRO A 61 11.36 -4.09 0.95
C PRO A 61 10.57 -2.94 1.58
N ALA A 62 10.81 -2.71 2.87
CA ALA A 62 10.28 -1.57 3.62
C ALA A 62 11.43 -0.73 4.21
N PRO A 63 12.28 -0.12 3.37
CA PRO A 63 13.50 0.57 3.83
C PRO A 63 13.23 1.76 4.75
N TYR A 64 12.06 2.40 4.62
CA TYR A 64 11.63 3.50 5.51
C TYR A 64 11.51 3.07 6.99
N ALA A 65 11.39 1.78 7.26
CA ALA A 65 11.32 1.24 8.62
C ALA A 65 12.70 0.91 9.22
N ASP A 66 13.79 1.10 8.48
CA ASP A 66 15.14 0.85 8.98
C ASP A 66 15.51 1.90 10.05
N PRO A 67 16.11 1.50 11.20
CA PRO A 67 16.54 2.41 12.26
C PRO A 67 17.46 3.55 11.82
N GLN A 68 18.16 3.43 10.68
CA GLN A 68 18.97 4.53 10.13
C GLN A 68 18.12 5.78 9.79
N PHE A 69 16.82 5.62 9.63
CA PHE A 69 15.87 6.71 9.35
C PHE A 69 15.17 7.26 10.59
N GLU A 70 15.66 6.96 11.80
CA GLU A 70 15.12 7.52 13.03
C GLU A 70 15.05 9.06 12.97
N GLY A 71 13.89 9.64 13.31
CA GLY A 71 13.61 11.07 13.20
C GLY A 71 13.33 11.58 11.78
N ILE A 72 13.46 10.72 10.76
CA ILE A 72 13.11 11.04 9.36
C ILE A 72 11.77 10.43 9.03
N PHE A 73 11.61 9.12 9.26
CA PHE A 73 10.36 8.41 9.09
C PHE A 73 9.85 7.86 10.43
N GLN A 74 8.55 7.94 10.64
CA GLN A 74 7.81 7.23 11.66
C GLN A 74 6.84 6.29 10.97
N LEU A 75 6.98 4.98 11.20
CA LEU A 75 6.04 4.00 10.68
C LEU A 75 4.89 3.81 11.67
N ASP A 76 3.66 4.09 11.22
CA ASP A 76 2.40 3.88 11.94
C ASP A 76 1.60 2.80 11.20
N SER A 77 1.82 1.54 11.55
CA SER A 77 1.28 0.38 10.81
C SER A 77 -0.10 -0.02 11.32
N PHE A 78 -1.07 -0.17 10.42
CA PHE A 78 -2.40 -0.74 10.77
C PHE A 78 -2.36 -2.27 10.87
N PHE A 79 -1.33 -2.89 10.32
CA PHE A 79 -1.07 -4.32 10.43
C PHE A 79 0.44 -4.57 10.35
N VAL A 80 0.97 -5.41 11.24
CA VAL A 80 2.40 -5.69 11.31
C VAL A 80 2.76 -6.88 10.43
N GLY A 81 3.14 -6.60 9.20
CA GLY A 81 3.64 -7.58 8.23
C GLY A 81 5.01 -8.16 8.61
N GLY A 82 5.42 -9.20 7.89
CA GLY A 82 6.70 -9.89 8.14
C GLY A 82 7.92 -8.98 8.00
N ASN A 83 7.89 -8.07 7.03
CA ASN A 83 8.98 -7.15 6.69
C ASN A 83 9.22 -6.04 7.72
N VAL A 84 8.19 -5.67 8.52
CA VAL A 84 8.30 -4.62 9.56
C VAL A 84 8.20 -5.15 10.99
N ARG A 85 7.97 -6.46 11.19
CA ARG A 85 7.76 -7.05 12.51
C ARG A 85 8.90 -6.80 13.49
N LYS A 86 10.13 -6.93 13.04
CA LYS A 86 11.30 -6.74 13.91
C LYS A 86 11.44 -5.30 14.41
N VAL A 87 11.24 -4.34 13.52
CA VAL A 87 11.33 -2.91 13.87
C VAL A 87 10.19 -2.48 14.78
N THR A 88 8.98 -2.99 14.58
CA THR A 88 7.85 -2.77 15.50
C THR A 88 8.13 -3.35 16.88
N GLN A 89 8.69 -4.57 16.96
CA GLN A 89 9.06 -5.19 18.24
C GLN A 89 10.20 -4.46 18.97
N SER A 90 11.07 -3.76 18.25
CA SER A 90 12.16 -2.96 18.84
C SER A 90 11.76 -1.53 19.24
N GLY A 91 10.52 -1.12 18.96
CA GLY A 91 10.00 0.19 19.31
C GLY A 91 10.32 1.32 18.32
N TYR A 92 10.85 1.01 17.13
CA TYR A 92 11.09 1.97 16.06
C TYR A 92 9.89 2.18 15.12
N ALA A 93 8.79 1.47 15.35
CA ALA A 93 7.57 1.61 14.59
C ALA A 93 6.37 1.37 15.49
N ASP A 94 5.29 2.08 15.24
CA ASP A 94 4.05 1.97 16.00
C ASP A 94 3.05 1.03 15.30
N TYR A 95 2.25 0.35 16.11
CA TYR A 95 1.12 -0.43 15.65
C TYR A 95 -0.17 0.24 16.11
N ILE A 96 -1.02 0.55 15.16
CA ILE A 96 -2.36 1.09 15.39
C ILE A 96 -3.37 -0.07 15.33
N PRO A 97 -3.84 -0.59 16.48
CA PRO A 97 -4.76 -1.72 16.50
C PRO A 97 -6.15 -1.27 16.00
N ILE A 98 -6.56 -1.79 14.87
CA ILE A 98 -7.84 -1.47 14.24
C ILE A 98 -8.35 -2.65 13.42
N PHE A 99 -9.67 -2.79 13.30
CA PHE A 99 -10.25 -3.73 12.35
C PHE A 99 -10.09 -3.24 10.91
N LEU A 100 -9.79 -4.14 9.98
CA LEU A 100 -9.64 -3.82 8.56
C LEU A 100 -10.86 -3.05 8.01
N SER A 101 -12.06 -3.43 8.42
CA SER A 101 -13.31 -2.75 8.05
C SER A 101 -13.43 -1.29 8.52
N GLU A 102 -12.58 -0.86 9.43
CA GLU A 102 -12.61 0.48 10.02
C GLU A 102 -11.47 1.38 9.53
N THR A 103 -10.44 0.83 8.86
CA THR A 103 -9.27 1.60 8.40
C THR A 103 -9.65 2.78 7.52
N GLN A 104 -10.63 2.60 6.62
CA GLN A 104 -11.11 3.71 5.77
C GLN A 104 -11.75 4.86 6.58
N LYS A 105 -12.38 4.53 7.72
CA LYS A 105 -12.98 5.56 8.59
C LYS A 105 -11.94 6.48 9.21
N LEU A 106 -10.72 5.96 9.51
CA LEU A 106 -9.63 6.78 10.06
C LEU A 106 -9.28 7.93 9.13
N TYR A 107 -9.13 7.66 7.82
CA TYR A 107 -8.86 8.69 6.83
C TYR A 107 -10.05 9.62 6.61
N ARG A 108 -11.25 9.07 6.35
CA ARG A 108 -12.45 9.88 6.06
C ARG A 108 -12.87 10.77 7.22
N SER A 109 -12.61 10.37 8.46
CA SER A 109 -12.86 11.21 9.66
C SER A 109 -11.77 12.23 9.94
N GLY A 110 -10.61 12.12 9.28
CA GLY A 110 -9.43 12.93 9.56
C GLY A 110 -8.72 12.56 10.87
N THR A 111 -9.08 11.42 11.50
CA THR A 111 -8.38 10.92 12.70
C THR A 111 -6.93 10.58 12.38
N VAL A 112 -6.69 9.98 11.21
CA VAL A 112 -5.36 9.83 10.62
C VAL A 112 -5.31 10.77 9.42
N PRO A 113 -4.43 11.77 9.42
CA PRO A 113 -4.24 12.64 8.26
C PRO A 113 -3.68 11.86 7.06
N CYS A 114 -3.94 12.35 5.85
CA CYS A 114 -3.32 11.85 4.64
C CYS A 114 -2.92 13.04 3.76
N ASP A 115 -1.65 13.39 3.79
CA ASP A 115 -1.13 14.47 2.96
C ASP A 115 -0.79 13.97 1.56
N VAL A 116 -0.17 12.79 1.47
CA VAL A 116 0.23 12.18 0.21
C VAL A 116 -0.22 10.73 0.16
N ALA A 117 -0.97 10.35 -0.86
CA ALA A 117 -1.27 8.96 -1.16
C ALA A 117 -0.32 8.48 -2.28
N MET A 118 0.56 7.55 -1.97
CA MET A 118 1.44 6.87 -2.93
C MET A 118 0.82 5.51 -3.28
N ILE A 119 0.29 5.39 -4.48
CA ILE A 119 -0.48 4.23 -4.91
C ILE A 119 0.11 3.57 -6.17
N GLN A 120 -0.25 2.32 -6.41
CA GLN A 120 0.03 1.64 -7.66
C GLN A 120 -1.29 1.23 -8.33
N VAL A 121 -1.38 1.45 -9.64
CA VAL A 121 -2.63 1.28 -10.39
C VAL A 121 -2.39 0.58 -11.73
N SER A 122 -3.44 0.00 -12.29
CA SER A 122 -3.42 -0.57 -13.63
C SER A 122 -3.24 0.52 -14.71
N THR A 123 -2.94 0.11 -15.93
CA THR A 123 -3.01 1.00 -17.10
C THR A 123 -4.41 1.60 -17.25
N PRO A 124 -4.53 2.88 -17.65
CA PRO A 124 -5.82 3.52 -17.89
C PRO A 124 -6.59 2.86 -19.05
N ASP A 125 -7.89 2.82 -18.92
CA ASP A 125 -8.78 2.43 -20.03
C ASP A 125 -9.08 3.61 -20.95
N LYS A 126 -9.85 3.34 -22.01
CA LYS A 126 -10.27 4.35 -22.99
C LYS A 126 -11.13 5.49 -22.41
N HIS A 127 -11.66 5.30 -21.20
CA HIS A 127 -12.47 6.30 -20.49
C HIS A 127 -11.68 7.01 -19.40
N GLY A 128 -10.39 6.69 -19.22
CA GLY A 128 -9.51 7.28 -18.21
C GLY A 128 -9.62 6.66 -16.82
N TYR A 129 -10.26 5.51 -16.69
CA TYR A 129 -10.29 4.78 -15.42
C TYR A 129 -9.10 3.86 -15.28
N VAL A 130 -8.53 3.87 -14.07
CA VAL A 130 -7.50 2.92 -13.60
C VAL A 130 -8.07 2.07 -12.49
N SER A 131 -7.45 0.91 -12.22
CA SER A 131 -7.83 0.05 -11.11
C SER A 131 -6.77 0.08 -10.03
N LEU A 132 -7.16 0.12 -8.77
CA LEU A 132 -6.29 -0.08 -7.59
C LEU A 132 -5.75 -1.51 -7.51
N GLY A 133 -6.27 -2.43 -8.34
CA GLY A 133 -5.73 -3.76 -8.53
C GLY A 133 -5.91 -4.68 -7.32
N THR A 134 -4.80 -5.06 -6.71
CA THR A 134 -4.76 -6.07 -5.64
C THR A 134 -5.13 -5.52 -4.26
N SER A 135 -5.11 -4.21 -4.05
CA SER A 135 -5.33 -3.59 -2.73
C SER A 135 -6.22 -2.35 -2.82
N VAL A 136 -7.48 -2.52 -2.49
CA VAL A 136 -8.47 -1.44 -2.40
C VAL A 136 -8.54 -0.89 -0.98
N ASP A 137 -8.64 -1.77 -0.01
CA ASP A 137 -8.60 -1.60 1.45
C ASP A 137 -8.70 -0.14 1.94
N ALA A 138 -7.68 0.38 2.64
CA ALA A 138 -7.59 1.79 3.05
C ALA A 138 -7.24 2.74 1.90
N THR A 139 -6.74 2.21 0.77
CA THR A 139 -6.19 2.98 -0.35
C THR A 139 -7.24 3.88 -1.01
N LEU A 140 -8.50 3.39 -1.17
CA LEU A 140 -9.57 4.22 -1.73
C LEU A 140 -9.82 5.47 -0.87
N ALA A 141 -9.93 5.29 0.45
CA ALA A 141 -10.14 6.42 1.37
C ALA A 141 -8.95 7.39 1.40
N ALA A 142 -7.72 6.86 1.30
CA ALA A 142 -6.53 7.69 1.17
C ALA A 142 -6.56 8.54 -0.11
N VAL A 143 -6.95 7.98 -1.26
CA VAL A 143 -7.12 8.73 -2.52
C VAL A 143 -8.20 9.82 -2.41
N GLU A 144 -9.27 9.54 -1.66
CA GLU A 144 -10.37 10.50 -1.46
C GLU A 144 -10.00 11.68 -0.57
N THR A 145 -9.07 11.50 0.36
CA THR A 145 -8.76 12.47 1.42
C THR A 145 -7.39 13.12 1.29
N ALA A 146 -6.47 12.53 0.54
CA ALA A 146 -5.13 13.05 0.35
C ALA A 146 -5.11 14.44 -0.31
N ARG A 147 -4.18 15.27 0.14
CA ARG A 147 -3.85 16.54 -0.51
C ARG A 147 -3.25 16.31 -1.90
N THR A 148 -2.45 15.25 -2.06
CA THR A 148 -1.78 14.89 -3.31
C THR A 148 -1.78 13.38 -3.50
N VAL A 149 -2.19 12.93 -4.69
CA VAL A 149 -2.18 11.53 -5.07
C VAL A 149 -1.10 11.29 -6.13
N ILE A 150 -0.14 10.42 -5.83
CA ILE A 150 0.91 9.97 -6.74
C ILE A 150 0.63 8.52 -7.13
N ALA A 151 0.44 8.23 -8.40
CA ALA A 151 0.18 6.87 -8.88
C ALA A 151 1.31 6.34 -9.76
N VAL A 152 1.78 5.15 -9.42
CA VAL A 152 2.57 4.32 -10.32
C VAL A 152 1.62 3.57 -11.23
N VAL A 153 1.70 3.82 -12.54
CA VAL A 153 0.98 3.06 -13.56
C VAL A 153 1.83 1.86 -13.95
N ASN A 154 1.29 0.66 -13.70
CA ASN A 154 1.99 -0.59 -13.94
C ASN A 154 1.08 -1.56 -14.71
N LYS A 155 1.54 -2.08 -15.84
CA LYS A 155 0.79 -3.03 -16.69
C LYS A 155 0.54 -4.39 -16.02
N HIS A 156 1.31 -4.73 -14.98
CA HIS A 156 1.17 -5.99 -14.25
C HIS A 156 0.09 -5.92 -13.15
N VAL A 157 -0.40 -4.72 -12.82
CA VAL A 157 -1.52 -4.58 -11.89
C VAL A 157 -2.80 -5.13 -12.53
N PRO A 158 -3.44 -6.14 -11.93
CA PRO A 158 -4.68 -6.71 -12.45
C PRO A 158 -5.81 -5.69 -12.37
N ARG A 159 -6.75 -5.80 -13.29
CA ARG A 159 -7.92 -4.93 -13.30
C ARG A 159 -9.05 -5.56 -12.48
N SER A 160 -9.22 -5.10 -11.26
CA SER A 160 -10.38 -5.38 -10.43
C SER A 160 -11.44 -4.28 -10.58
N PHE A 161 -12.69 -4.57 -10.21
CA PHE A 161 -13.84 -3.71 -10.41
C PHE A 161 -14.45 -3.22 -9.09
N GLY A 162 -15.58 -2.54 -9.17
CA GLY A 162 -16.22 -1.93 -8.00
C GLY A 162 -15.40 -0.76 -7.48
N ASP A 163 -15.19 -0.71 -6.17
CA ASP A 163 -14.46 0.35 -5.47
C ASP A 163 -12.97 0.45 -5.86
N ALA A 164 -12.44 -0.54 -6.58
CA ALA A 164 -11.10 -0.48 -7.14
C ALA A 164 -10.97 0.52 -8.29
N MET A 165 -12.09 0.91 -8.92
CA MET A 165 -12.08 1.75 -10.12
C MET A 165 -12.08 3.22 -9.76
N ILE A 166 -10.99 3.91 -10.07
CA ILE A 166 -10.87 5.37 -9.89
C ILE A 166 -10.60 6.06 -11.23
N HIS A 167 -11.14 7.24 -11.41
CA HIS A 167 -10.85 8.02 -12.61
C HIS A 167 -9.52 8.77 -12.45
N SER A 168 -8.72 8.83 -13.51
CA SER A 168 -7.38 9.45 -13.53
C SER A 168 -7.37 10.92 -13.10
N SER A 169 -8.51 11.62 -13.15
CA SER A 169 -8.64 13.00 -12.62
C SER A 169 -8.52 13.10 -11.08
N LYS A 170 -8.50 11.96 -10.36
CA LYS A 170 -8.24 11.91 -8.92
C LYS A 170 -6.76 11.77 -8.60
N ILE A 171 -5.91 11.72 -9.61
CA ILE A 171 -4.47 11.49 -9.48
C ILE A 171 -3.75 12.75 -9.98
N ASP A 172 -2.86 13.29 -9.16
CA ASP A 172 -2.14 14.51 -9.45
C ASP A 172 -0.85 14.26 -10.24
N LEU A 173 -0.15 13.17 -9.90
CA LEU A 173 1.14 12.82 -10.51
C LEU A 173 1.16 11.35 -10.93
N PHE A 174 1.67 11.11 -12.15
CA PHE A 174 1.78 9.77 -12.71
C PHE A 174 3.24 9.40 -12.94
N VAL A 175 3.62 8.21 -12.51
CA VAL A 175 4.91 7.60 -12.76
C VAL A 175 4.68 6.29 -13.53
N GLN A 176 5.48 6.02 -14.54
CA GLN A 176 5.45 4.74 -15.25
C GLN A 176 6.50 3.81 -14.66
N ASP A 177 6.08 2.64 -14.21
CA ASP A 177 6.99 1.56 -13.79
C ASP A 177 6.32 0.21 -14.04
N ASP A 178 6.92 -0.60 -14.90
CA ASP A 178 6.42 -1.92 -15.29
C ASP A 178 7.18 -3.06 -14.59
N THR A 179 7.77 -2.80 -13.43
CA THR A 179 8.37 -3.84 -12.59
C THR A 179 7.29 -4.87 -12.21
N PRO A 180 7.55 -6.18 -12.32
CA PRO A 180 6.63 -7.22 -11.86
C PRO A 180 6.21 -6.99 -10.41
N LEU A 181 4.95 -7.34 -10.09
CA LEU A 181 4.47 -7.27 -8.72
C LEU A 181 5.19 -8.30 -7.84
N GLU A 182 5.35 -7.96 -6.57
CA GLU A 182 5.82 -8.93 -5.59
C GLU A 182 4.84 -10.09 -5.47
N GLU A 183 5.35 -11.31 -5.44
CA GLU A 183 4.58 -12.53 -5.31
C GLU A 183 4.74 -13.13 -3.92
N ALA A 184 3.64 -13.53 -3.31
CA ALA A 184 3.69 -14.28 -2.06
C ALA A 184 4.12 -15.73 -2.35
N HIS A 185 5.18 -16.17 -1.70
CA HIS A 185 5.65 -17.55 -1.80
C HIS A 185 5.03 -18.40 -0.69
N PHE A 186 4.19 -19.36 -1.07
CA PHE A 186 3.64 -20.33 -0.14
C PHE A 186 4.61 -21.52 -0.03
N THR A 187 4.91 -21.89 1.20
CA THR A 187 5.62 -23.14 1.47
C THR A 187 4.62 -24.31 1.53
N GLU A 188 5.05 -25.49 1.08
CA GLU A 188 4.24 -26.70 1.27
C GLU A 188 3.92 -26.90 2.76
N PRO A 189 2.66 -27.25 3.09
CA PRO A 189 2.26 -27.43 4.47
C PRO A 189 3.01 -28.59 5.12
N ASN A 190 3.49 -28.38 6.32
CA ASN A 190 4.12 -29.42 7.13
C ASN A 190 3.08 -30.47 7.61
N GLU A 191 3.55 -31.53 8.28
CA GLU A 191 2.67 -32.61 8.76
C GLU A 191 1.58 -32.13 9.74
N ILE A 192 1.90 -31.14 10.58
CA ILE A 192 0.96 -30.58 11.57
C ILE A 192 -0.13 -29.78 10.84
N GLU A 193 0.28 -28.92 9.93
CA GLU A 193 -0.63 -28.11 9.10
C GLU A 193 -1.53 -28.99 8.23
N THR A 194 -0.97 -30.03 7.64
CA THR A 194 -1.74 -31.03 6.87
C THR A 194 -2.79 -31.74 7.75
N ARG A 195 -2.46 -32.08 9.00
CA ARG A 195 -3.41 -32.69 9.94
C ARG A 195 -4.51 -31.71 10.33
N ILE A 196 -4.16 -30.45 10.60
CA ILE A 196 -5.14 -29.39 10.89
C ILE A 196 -6.09 -29.24 9.69
N GLY A 197 -5.56 -29.15 8.47
CA GLY A 197 -6.36 -29.03 7.26
C GLY A 197 -7.34 -30.20 7.08
N LYS A 198 -6.91 -31.45 7.35
CA LYS A 198 -7.78 -32.63 7.31
C LYS A 198 -8.93 -32.55 8.34
N HIS A 199 -8.65 -32.10 9.55
CA HIS A 199 -9.69 -31.92 10.57
C HIS A 199 -10.69 -30.82 10.18
N CYS A 200 -10.21 -29.70 9.65
CA CYS A 200 -11.10 -28.65 9.12
C CYS A 200 -11.97 -29.16 7.97
N ALA A 201 -11.37 -29.86 7.00
CA ALA A 201 -12.09 -30.40 5.86
C ALA A 201 -13.18 -31.41 6.25
N ALA A 202 -12.96 -32.19 7.30
CA ALA A 202 -13.94 -33.15 7.80
C ALA A 202 -15.20 -32.51 8.41
N LEU A 203 -15.18 -31.20 8.70
CA LEU A 203 -16.34 -30.44 9.21
C LEU A 203 -17.17 -29.81 8.08
N ILE A 204 -16.72 -29.94 6.83
CA ILE A 204 -17.38 -29.31 5.68
C ILE A 204 -18.35 -30.32 5.07
N GLU A 205 -19.61 -29.97 5.02
CA GLU A 205 -20.67 -30.78 4.42
C GLU A 205 -20.80 -30.52 2.92
N ASP A 206 -21.38 -31.46 2.19
CA ASP A 206 -21.68 -31.31 0.77
C ASP A 206 -22.62 -30.10 0.54
N GLY A 207 -22.27 -29.26 -0.45
CA GLY A 207 -23.02 -28.06 -0.76
C GLY A 207 -22.72 -26.85 0.13
N ALA A 208 -21.77 -26.95 1.06
CA ALA A 208 -21.35 -25.81 1.90
C ALA A 208 -20.75 -24.67 1.07
N THR A 209 -21.00 -23.45 1.51
CA THR A 209 -20.32 -22.26 1.02
C THR A 209 -19.16 -21.94 1.95
N LEU A 210 -17.94 -21.88 1.39
CA LEU A 210 -16.72 -21.62 2.15
C LEU A 210 -16.24 -20.17 1.94
N GLN A 211 -15.77 -19.57 3.01
CA GLN A 211 -14.99 -18.33 3.01
C GLN A 211 -13.68 -18.61 3.73
N MET A 212 -12.56 -18.35 3.06
CA MET A 212 -11.23 -18.51 3.62
C MET A 212 -10.55 -17.16 3.69
N GLY A 213 -9.86 -16.89 4.81
CA GLY A 213 -8.92 -15.78 4.93
C GLY A 213 -7.58 -16.13 4.29
N ILE A 214 -6.83 -15.13 3.94
CA ILE A 214 -5.45 -15.24 3.43
C ILE A 214 -4.48 -14.98 4.58
#